data_11a934ca42aa12acc98241eff82cdfea
#
_entry.id   11a934ca42aa12acc98241eff82cdfea
#
_cell.length_a   1.000
_cell.length_b   1.000
_cell.length_c   1.000
_cell.angle_alpha   90.00
_cell.angle_beta   90.00
_cell.angle_gamma   90.00
#
_symmetry.space_group_name_H-M   'P 1'
#
loop_
_entity.id
_entity.type
_entity.pdbx_description
1 polymer ?
#
loop_
_entity_poly.entity_id
_entity_poly.type
_entity_poly.pdbx_seq_one_letter_code
_entity_poly.pdbx_strand_id
1 'polypeptide(L)'
;MSKKTYLFFTIALIGAALGLFYSGFSTSDFVAHLDRQLHPVSCSLLPGLTETTMLDQGAEGCKVAMFSPYSSFWRDRYWGGVPWSLFAMGLFGFALAVSVWGLASRKGHHLAPNIGLLLAALVAVAASLVFFSISVRHLHEFCKTCVGTYIASGILVLGAALVFVSSIGDRRRASEAGEKTTGLANVIAILVVLVEMGLASVLPVALFVNTVPDYGKYISECGTLKSREDKNNVLLPLGKAGAASGADSILVVDPLCPACAAFHKRIQEAPFASKMSFKLAILPLDVECNWMMTDSMHPGACVLAKAMICARDKAGEILEFSYANQKEFRPKDKADNPSARIREAVLKAWPQVKDCLDSPDTKIALNKSLNWAVDQSLPVLTPQLYVNGQRLCDEDTDLGLDYAMSRLLGSK
;
A
#
# COMPACT_ATOMS: atom_id res chain seq x y z
N MET A 1 -3.64 4.41 46.00
CA MET A 1 -3.92 5.10 44.71
C MET A 1 -5.06 6.06 44.86
N SER A 2 -4.94 7.29 44.37
CA SER A 2 -6.01 8.28 44.41
C SER A 2 -7.16 7.94 43.46
N LYS A 3 -8.38 8.47 43.71
CA LYS A 3 -9.52 8.32 42.76
C LYS A 3 -9.18 8.90 41.36
N LYS A 4 -8.36 9.96 41.33
CA LYS A 4 -7.91 10.58 40.07
C LYS A 4 -6.99 9.63 39.28
N THR A 5 -6.01 9.00 39.94
CA THR A 5 -5.10 8.05 39.32
C THR A 5 -5.86 6.84 38.75
N TYR A 6 -6.90 6.38 39.46
CA TYR A 6 -7.77 5.32 38.96
C TYR A 6 -8.46 5.72 37.65
N LEU A 7 -9.06 6.91 37.59
CA LEU A 7 -9.70 7.44 36.38
C LEU A 7 -8.70 7.54 35.23
N PHE A 8 -7.46 7.97 35.47
CA PHE A 8 -6.44 8.14 34.45
C PHE A 8 -6.00 6.78 33.85
N PHE A 9 -5.84 5.75 34.68
CA PHE A 9 -5.61 4.39 34.19
C PHE A 9 -6.79 3.87 33.37
N THR A 10 -8.04 4.23 33.71
CA THR A 10 -9.21 3.86 32.91
C THR A 10 -9.18 4.52 31.53
N ILE A 11 -8.77 5.79 31.44
CA ILE A 11 -8.59 6.49 30.16
C ILE A 11 -7.50 5.81 29.32
N ALA A 12 -6.35 5.49 29.92
CA ALA A 12 -5.28 4.77 29.24
C ALA A 12 -5.73 3.38 28.78
N LEU A 13 -6.49 2.66 29.59
CA LEU A 13 -7.08 1.37 29.27
C LEU A 13 -7.98 1.44 28.03
N ILE A 14 -8.86 2.45 27.97
CA ILE A 14 -9.76 2.65 26.81
C ILE A 14 -8.93 2.91 25.56
N GLY A 15 -7.94 3.80 25.61
CA GLY A 15 -7.06 4.07 24.48
C GLY A 15 -6.28 2.84 24.02
N ALA A 16 -5.74 2.05 24.95
CA ALA A 16 -5.04 0.81 24.64
C ALA A 16 -5.94 -0.26 24.03
N ALA A 17 -7.16 -0.43 24.56
CA ALA A 17 -8.14 -1.38 24.03
C ALA A 17 -8.59 -1.03 22.62
N LEU A 18 -8.90 0.24 22.36
CA LEU A 18 -9.25 0.73 21.01
C LEU A 18 -8.07 0.56 20.04
N GLY A 19 -6.84 0.89 20.46
CA GLY A 19 -5.66 0.72 19.63
C GLY A 19 -5.40 -0.74 19.29
N LEU A 20 -5.56 -1.66 20.23
CA LEU A 20 -5.46 -3.10 20.00
C LEU A 20 -6.55 -3.60 19.04
N PHE A 21 -7.78 -3.09 19.19
CA PHE A 21 -8.89 -3.42 18.30
C PHE A 21 -8.59 -3.01 16.84
N TYR A 22 -8.23 -1.75 16.60
CA TYR A 22 -7.97 -1.27 15.23
C TYR A 22 -6.72 -1.91 14.61
N SER A 23 -5.65 -2.09 15.38
CA SER A 23 -4.45 -2.75 14.88
C SER A 23 -4.69 -4.24 14.60
N GLY A 24 -5.50 -4.91 15.41
CA GLY A 24 -5.93 -6.29 15.20
C GLY A 24 -6.74 -6.44 13.91
N PHE A 25 -7.72 -5.55 13.69
CA PHE A 25 -8.50 -5.51 12.45
C PHE A 25 -7.63 -5.27 11.22
N SER A 26 -6.74 -4.27 11.28
CA SER A 26 -5.83 -3.98 10.17
C SER A 26 -4.91 -5.17 9.86
N THR A 27 -4.46 -5.90 10.89
CA THR A 27 -3.64 -7.11 10.71
C THR A 27 -4.48 -8.24 10.11
N SER A 28 -5.72 -8.43 10.55
CA SER A 28 -6.61 -9.46 10.02
C SER A 28 -6.92 -9.24 8.55
N ASP A 29 -7.25 -8.01 8.16
CA ASP A 29 -7.47 -7.65 6.75
C ASP A 29 -6.22 -7.91 5.91
N PHE A 30 -5.04 -7.50 6.41
CA PHE A 30 -3.78 -7.73 5.71
C PHE A 30 -3.49 -9.23 5.52
N VAL A 31 -3.68 -10.04 6.56
CA VAL A 31 -3.46 -11.50 6.52
C VAL A 31 -4.43 -12.18 5.55
N ALA A 32 -5.69 -11.74 5.52
CA ALA A 32 -6.68 -12.27 4.58
C ALA A 32 -6.24 -12.10 3.11
N HIS A 33 -5.57 -11.00 2.77
CA HIS A 33 -5.08 -10.73 1.41
C HIS A 33 -3.77 -11.45 1.05
N LEU A 34 -3.18 -12.24 1.96
CA LEU A 34 -1.98 -13.02 1.67
C LEU A 34 -2.25 -14.30 0.90
N ASP A 35 -3.50 -14.73 0.73
CA ASP A 35 -3.87 -15.97 0.03
C ASP A 35 -3.93 -15.83 -1.50
N ARG A 36 -3.50 -14.69 -2.07
CA ARG A 36 -3.56 -14.36 -3.51
C ARG A 36 -4.97 -14.28 -4.08
N GLN A 37 -6.00 -14.10 -3.25
CA GLN A 37 -7.38 -13.90 -3.67
C GLN A 37 -7.84 -12.47 -3.39
N LEU A 38 -8.89 -12.04 -4.11
CA LEU A 38 -9.49 -10.74 -3.90
C LEU A 38 -10.46 -10.81 -2.70
N HIS A 39 -10.10 -10.14 -1.62
CA HIS A 39 -10.95 -9.97 -0.45
C HIS A 39 -11.48 -8.54 -0.33
N PRO A 40 -12.67 -8.34 0.25
CA PRO A 40 -13.14 -7.01 0.61
C PRO A 40 -12.28 -6.45 1.75
N VAL A 41 -11.90 -5.18 1.65
CA VAL A 41 -11.18 -4.48 2.72
C VAL A 41 -12.17 -3.82 3.65
N SER A 42 -12.07 -4.10 4.95
CA SER A 42 -12.89 -3.47 5.98
C SER A 42 -12.46 -2.02 6.21
N CYS A 43 -13.13 -1.07 5.58
CA CYS A 43 -12.82 0.35 5.67
C CYS A 43 -13.90 1.14 6.39
N SER A 44 -14.03 0.95 7.70
CA SER A 44 -14.96 1.71 8.53
C SER A 44 -14.33 2.16 9.85
N LEU A 45 -14.92 3.19 10.49
CA LEU A 45 -14.55 3.58 11.85
C LEU A 45 -15.02 2.55 12.90
N LEU A 46 -15.96 1.68 12.53
CA LEU A 46 -16.44 0.58 13.35
C LEU A 46 -16.36 -0.71 12.51
N PRO A 47 -15.17 -1.29 12.34
CA PRO A 47 -14.98 -2.51 11.58
C PRO A 47 -15.86 -3.65 12.12
N GLY A 48 -16.42 -4.46 11.22
CA GLY A 48 -17.32 -5.58 11.59
C GLY A 48 -18.78 -5.23 11.76
N LEU A 49 -19.18 -3.95 11.79
CA LEU A 49 -20.58 -3.52 11.87
C LEU A 49 -21.16 -3.09 10.52
N THR A 50 -20.32 -2.82 9.54
CA THR A 50 -20.73 -2.46 8.18
C THR A 50 -20.03 -3.36 7.18
N GLU A 51 -20.79 -4.14 6.40
CA GLU A 51 -20.26 -4.85 5.25
C GLU A 51 -19.94 -3.84 4.15
N THR A 52 -18.65 -3.66 3.86
CA THR A 52 -18.21 -2.89 2.71
C THR A 52 -18.16 -3.83 1.50
N THR A 53 -19.03 -3.62 0.54
CA THR A 53 -18.98 -4.34 -0.74
C THR A 53 -17.76 -3.87 -1.56
N MET A 54 -17.25 -4.73 -2.45
CA MET A 54 -16.11 -4.40 -3.33
C MET A 54 -16.32 -3.14 -4.20
N LEU A 55 -17.56 -2.69 -4.35
CA LEU A 55 -17.96 -1.54 -5.15
C LEU A 55 -18.07 -0.23 -4.34
N ASP A 56 -17.83 -0.27 -3.03
CA ASP A 56 -18.00 0.92 -2.18
C ASP A 56 -16.80 1.88 -2.37
N GLN A 57 -17.09 3.05 -2.92
CA GLN A 57 -16.11 4.15 -3.08
C GLN A 57 -15.45 4.57 -1.76
N GLY A 58 -16.08 4.26 -0.62
CA GLY A 58 -15.54 4.50 0.72
C GLY A 58 -14.38 3.59 1.13
N ALA A 59 -14.15 2.47 0.43
CA ALA A 59 -13.08 1.52 0.71
C ALA A 59 -11.75 1.89 0.01
N GLU A 60 -11.75 2.83 -0.94
CA GLU A 60 -10.57 3.19 -1.73
C GLU A 60 -9.38 3.62 -0.85
N GLY A 61 -9.60 4.49 0.13
CA GLY A 61 -8.52 4.97 1.00
C GLY A 61 -7.86 3.88 1.83
N CYS A 62 -8.61 2.86 2.29
CA CYS A 62 -8.02 1.74 3.02
C CYS A 62 -7.25 0.79 2.09
N LYS A 63 -7.75 0.54 0.87
CA LYS A 63 -7.03 -0.24 -0.15
C LYS A 63 -5.73 0.43 -0.52
N VAL A 64 -5.76 1.74 -0.83
CA VAL A 64 -4.57 2.53 -1.15
C VAL A 64 -3.55 2.46 -0.01
N ALA A 65 -3.98 2.59 1.24
CA ALA A 65 -3.09 2.50 2.39
C ALA A 65 -2.50 1.10 2.57
N MET A 66 -3.31 0.04 2.47
CA MET A 66 -2.90 -1.35 2.68
C MET A 66 -1.93 -1.83 1.59
N PHE A 67 -2.19 -1.52 0.32
CA PHE A 67 -1.34 -1.93 -0.79
C PHE A 67 -0.14 -1.00 -1.03
N SER A 68 -0.05 0.13 -0.30
CA SER A 68 1.08 1.05 -0.40
C SER A 68 2.39 0.41 0.08
N PRO A 69 3.55 0.87 -0.40
CA PRO A 69 4.85 0.41 0.07
C PRO A 69 5.11 0.73 1.56
N TYR A 70 4.29 1.60 2.15
CA TYR A 70 4.40 2.03 3.55
C TYR A 70 3.63 1.15 4.55
N SER A 71 2.81 0.21 4.08
CA SER A 71 1.96 -0.62 4.96
C SER A 71 2.72 -1.70 5.71
N SER A 72 3.83 -2.17 5.14
CA SER A 72 4.64 -3.27 5.67
C SER A 72 6.12 -3.06 5.34
N PHE A 73 7.00 -3.74 6.08
CA PHE A 73 8.44 -3.74 5.85
C PHE A 73 8.93 -5.15 5.50
N TRP A 74 10.17 -5.32 5.01
CA TRP A 74 10.74 -6.57 4.48
C TRP A 74 9.89 -7.24 3.40
N ARG A 75 9.26 -6.43 2.54
CA ARG A 75 8.40 -6.86 1.45
C ARG A 75 9.14 -7.66 0.38
N ASP A 76 10.45 -7.48 0.28
CA ASP A 76 11.36 -8.23 -0.59
C ASP A 76 11.73 -9.62 -0.05
N ARG A 77 11.56 -9.85 1.26
CA ARG A 77 11.93 -11.08 1.95
C ARG A 77 10.77 -12.00 2.26
N TYR A 78 9.64 -11.42 2.63
CA TYR A 78 8.42 -12.14 2.98
C TYR A 78 7.29 -11.73 2.06
N TRP A 79 6.43 -12.68 1.72
CA TRP A 79 5.24 -12.42 0.93
C TRP A 79 4.34 -11.36 1.60
N GLY A 80 4.09 -10.26 0.89
CA GLY A 80 3.39 -9.10 1.41
C GLY A 80 4.18 -8.27 2.43
N GLY A 81 5.32 -8.76 2.94
CA GLY A 81 6.09 -8.14 4.01
C GLY A 81 5.47 -8.35 5.39
N VAL A 82 6.01 -7.66 6.39
CA VAL A 82 5.54 -7.67 7.79
C VAL A 82 4.75 -6.38 8.04
N PRO A 83 3.44 -6.45 8.31
CA PRO A 83 2.63 -5.25 8.48
C PRO A 83 2.96 -4.51 9.78
N TRP A 84 3.00 -3.18 9.73
CA TRP A 84 3.24 -2.34 10.91
C TRP A 84 2.17 -2.49 12.00
N SER A 85 0.98 -2.95 11.63
CA SER A 85 -0.11 -3.21 12.57
C SER A 85 0.23 -4.29 13.61
N LEU A 86 1.13 -5.23 13.30
CA LEU A 86 1.63 -6.23 14.27
C LEU A 86 2.41 -5.59 15.41
N PHE A 87 3.29 -4.62 15.11
CA PHE A 87 3.97 -3.86 16.16
C PHE A 87 2.99 -3.04 17.00
N ALA A 88 2.01 -2.43 16.34
CA ALA A 88 0.97 -1.69 17.03
C ALA A 88 0.17 -2.59 17.97
N MET A 89 -0.21 -3.81 17.53
CA MET A 89 -0.86 -4.81 18.40
C MET A 89 -0.05 -5.12 19.64
N GLY A 90 1.25 -5.38 19.50
CA GLY A 90 2.14 -5.67 20.63
C GLY A 90 2.25 -4.49 21.58
N LEU A 91 2.41 -3.29 21.04
CA LEU A 91 2.54 -2.04 21.83
C LEU A 91 1.26 -1.70 22.59
N PHE A 92 0.10 -1.77 21.94
CA PHE A 92 -1.19 -1.54 22.59
C PHE A 92 -1.55 -2.67 23.55
N GLY A 93 -1.17 -3.92 23.24
CA GLY A 93 -1.31 -5.07 24.16
C GLY A 93 -0.51 -4.88 25.43
N PHE A 94 0.74 -4.43 25.33
CA PHE A 94 1.56 -4.05 26.49
C PHE A 94 0.90 -2.93 27.30
N ALA A 95 0.47 -1.84 26.64
CA ALA A 95 -0.17 -0.71 27.32
C ALA A 95 -1.47 -1.14 28.02
N LEU A 96 -2.24 -2.05 27.41
CA LEU A 96 -3.44 -2.64 27.98
C LEU A 96 -3.10 -3.43 29.26
N ALA A 97 -2.09 -4.32 29.20
CA ALA A 97 -1.67 -5.14 30.34
C ALA A 97 -1.21 -4.27 31.52
N VAL A 98 -0.39 -3.23 31.26
CA VAL A 98 0.06 -2.31 32.29
C VAL A 98 -1.12 -1.53 32.89
N SER A 99 -2.07 -1.09 32.07
CA SER A 99 -3.26 -0.36 32.55
C SER A 99 -4.14 -1.25 33.44
N VAL A 100 -4.40 -2.50 33.02
CA VAL A 100 -5.13 -3.51 33.82
C VAL A 100 -4.41 -3.78 35.14
N TRP A 101 -3.08 -4.01 35.07
CA TRP A 101 -2.27 -4.23 36.29
C TRP A 101 -2.34 -3.04 37.24
N GLY A 102 -2.25 -1.80 36.73
CA GLY A 102 -2.37 -0.58 37.53
C GLY A 102 -3.71 -0.45 38.26
N LEU A 103 -4.81 -0.79 37.58
CA LEU A 103 -6.16 -0.80 38.14
C LEU A 103 -6.35 -1.93 39.15
N ALA A 104 -5.87 -3.14 38.87
CA ALA A 104 -6.05 -4.30 39.73
C ALA A 104 -5.19 -4.23 41.02
N SER A 105 -3.92 -3.86 40.87
CA SER A 105 -2.96 -3.80 41.97
C SER A 105 -3.18 -2.61 42.88
N ARG A 106 -3.87 -1.56 42.42
CA ARG A 106 -4.05 -0.27 43.05
C ARG A 106 -2.74 0.44 43.47
N LYS A 107 -1.62 0.01 42.88
CA LYS A 107 -0.26 0.49 43.17
C LYS A 107 0.18 1.54 42.14
N GLY A 108 -0.57 2.61 41.98
CA GLY A 108 -0.31 3.71 41.04
C GLY A 108 0.98 4.47 41.24
N HIS A 109 1.70 4.23 42.37
CA HIS A 109 2.96 4.89 42.73
C HIS A 109 4.21 4.22 42.14
N HIS A 110 4.10 3.03 41.54
CA HIS A 110 5.21 2.33 40.89
C HIS A 110 5.67 3.09 39.66
N LEU A 111 6.95 3.54 39.65
CA LEU A 111 7.48 4.38 38.58
C LEU A 111 7.71 3.63 37.28
N ALA A 112 8.26 2.40 37.34
CA ALA A 112 8.68 1.65 36.18
C ALA A 112 7.53 1.34 35.22
N PRO A 113 6.38 0.71 35.60
CA PRO A 113 5.27 0.47 34.69
C PRO A 113 4.66 1.76 34.16
N ASN A 114 4.64 2.87 34.95
CA ASN A 114 4.08 4.13 34.47
C ASN A 114 5.01 4.80 33.43
N ILE A 115 6.33 4.66 33.55
CA ILE A 115 7.29 5.07 32.52
C ILE A 115 7.08 4.21 31.26
N GLY A 116 6.97 2.89 31.39
CA GLY A 116 6.71 1.99 30.26
C GLY A 116 5.41 2.35 29.51
N LEU A 117 4.33 2.60 30.26
CA LEU A 117 3.05 3.04 29.69
C LEU A 117 3.18 4.36 28.94
N LEU A 118 3.88 5.35 29.51
CA LEU A 118 4.09 6.65 28.86
C LEU A 118 4.95 6.50 27.60
N LEU A 119 6.03 5.72 27.65
CA LEU A 119 6.89 5.49 26.48
C LEU A 119 6.14 4.75 25.37
N ALA A 120 5.36 3.72 25.69
CA ALA A 120 4.51 3.04 24.73
C ALA A 120 3.52 4.01 24.05
N ALA A 121 2.89 4.89 24.84
CA ALA A 121 1.97 5.90 24.33
C ALA A 121 2.66 6.93 23.43
N LEU A 122 3.85 7.38 23.78
CA LEU A 122 4.64 8.31 22.96
C LEU A 122 5.07 7.68 21.64
N VAL A 123 5.49 6.42 21.65
CA VAL A 123 5.82 5.66 20.43
C VAL A 123 4.58 5.53 19.55
N ALA A 124 3.42 5.19 20.11
CA ALA A 124 2.17 5.08 19.36
C ALA A 124 1.78 6.41 18.68
N VAL A 125 1.89 7.54 19.38
CA VAL A 125 1.61 8.87 18.82
C VAL A 125 2.63 9.25 17.76
N ALA A 126 3.93 9.01 17.98
CA ALA A 126 4.97 9.31 17.01
C ALA A 126 4.74 8.53 15.71
N ALA A 127 4.44 7.23 15.79
CA ALA A 127 4.07 6.41 14.65
C ALA A 127 2.81 6.95 13.95
N SER A 128 1.76 7.30 14.71
CA SER A 128 0.53 7.88 14.16
C SER A 128 0.79 9.17 13.37
N LEU A 129 1.67 10.05 13.85
CA LEU A 129 2.03 11.29 13.15
C LEU A 129 2.82 11.01 11.87
N VAL A 130 3.71 10.02 11.86
CA VAL A 130 4.45 9.60 10.67
C VAL A 130 3.47 9.06 9.62
N PHE A 131 2.60 8.11 9.98
CA PHE A 131 1.64 7.53 9.03
C PHE A 131 0.58 8.54 8.57
N PHE A 132 0.15 9.45 9.43
CA PHE A 132 -0.71 10.57 9.03
C PHE A 132 -0.01 11.47 7.99
N SER A 133 1.28 11.79 8.20
CA SER A 133 2.07 12.56 7.24
C SER A 133 2.20 11.84 5.89
N ILE A 134 2.42 10.52 5.89
CA ILE A 134 2.46 9.69 4.68
C ILE A 134 1.09 9.73 3.96
N SER A 135 -0.01 9.56 4.69
CA SER A 135 -1.36 9.61 4.12
C SER A 135 -1.64 10.94 3.41
N VAL A 136 -1.24 12.06 4.03
CA VAL A 136 -1.47 13.41 3.45
C VAL A 136 -0.54 13.72 2.28
N ARG A 137 0.77 13.38 2.39
CA ARG A 137 1.79 13.86 1.44
C ARG A 137 2.04 12.90 0.28
N HIS A 138 1.87 11.59 0.49
CA HIS A 138 2.21 10.56 -0.49
C HIS A 138 0.98 9.84 -1.04
N LEU A 139 0.05 9.45 -0.17
CA LEU A 139 -1.11 8.67 -0.61
C LEU A 139 -2.26 9.56 -1.08
N HIS A 140 -2.39 10.78 -0.53
CA HIS A 140 -3.52 11.70 -0.76
C HIS A 140 -4.89 11.10 -0.44
N GLU A 141 -4.91 10.07 0.42
CA GLU A 141 -6.08 9.30 0.82
C GLU A 141 -6.06 9.01 2.32
N PHE A 142 -7.25 8.88 2.93
CA PHE A 142 -7.40 8.60 4.35
C PHE A 142 -8.02 7.23 4.57
N CYS A 143 -7.27 6.37 5.25
CA CYS A 143 -7.75 5.09 5.74
C CYS A 143 -8.54 5.30 7.04
N LYS A 144 -9.82 4.99 7.06
CA LYS A 144 -10.70 5.16 8.24
C LYS A 144 -10.23 4.35 9.45
N THR A 145 -9.78 3.11 9.24
CA THR A 145 -9.21 2.25 10.29
C THR A 145 -7.95 2.85 10.88
N CYS A 146 -7.08 3.46 10.03
CA CYS A 146 -5.88 4.16 10.49
C CYS A 146 -6.23 5.37 11.36
N VAL A 147 -7.26 6.15 10.97
CA VAL A 147 -7.76 7.28 11.78
C VAL A 147 -8.23 6.80 13.16
N GLY A 148 -8.91 5.65 13.23
CA GLY A 148 -9.27 5.02 14.50
C GLY A 148 -8.07 4.74 15.39
N THR A 149 -6.96 4.25 14.82
CA THR A 149 -5.70 4.02 15.53
C THR A 149 -5.07 5.36 16.03
N TYR A 150 -5.14 6.43 15.23
CA TYR A 150 -4.63 7.76 15.65
C TYR A 150 -5.41 8.33 16.82
N ILE A 151 -6.74 8.20 16.82
CA ILE A 151 -7.62 8.60 17.92
C ILE A 151 -7.27 7.79 19.19
N ALA A 152 -7.13 6.47 19.06
CA ALA A 152 -6.76 5.58 20.15
C ALA A 152 -5.41 5.96 20.77
N SER A 153 -4.40 6.29 19.94
CA SER A 153 -3.09 6.76 20.38
C SER A 153 -3.18 8.09 21.16
N GLY A 154 -4.04 9.02 20.70
CA GLY A 154 -4.30 10.28 21.40
C GLY A 154 -4.94 10.07 22.77
N ILE A 155 -5.93 9.17 22.88
CA ILE A 155 -6.55 8.84 24.18
C ILE A 155 -5.53 8.15 25.11
N LEU A 156 -4.74 7.22 24.58
CA LEU A 156 -3.71 6.51 25.34
C LEU A 156 -2.67 7.47 25.91
N VAL A 157 -2.12 8.40 25.12
CA VAL A 157 -1.09 9.32 25.59
C VAL A 157 -1.65 10.29 26.62
N LEU A 158 -2.88 10.75 26.48
CA LEU A 158 -3.55 11.57 27.49
C LEU A 158 -3.65 10.82 28.82
N GLY A 159 -4.18 9.60 28.81
CA GLY A 159 -4.27 8.76 29.99
C GLY A 159 -2.92 8.46 30.63
N ALA A 160 -1.93 8.06 29.84
CA ALA A 160 -0.58 7.72 30.29
C ALA A 160 0.15 8.93 30.91
N ALA A 161 0.05 10.12 30.32
CA ALA A 161 0.65 11.34 30.84
C ALA A 161 0.01 11.73 32.19
N LEU A 162 -1.33 11.64 32.29
CA LEU A 162 -2.03 11.92 33.54
C LEU A 162 -1.72 10.88 34.63
N VAL A 163 -1.57 9.59 34.26
CA VAL A 163 -1.07 8.55 35.20
C VAL A 163 0.32 8.89 35.67
N PHE A 164 1.23 9.24 34.77
CA PHE A 164 2.63 9.58 35.13
C PHE A 164 2.70 10.77 36.08
N VAL A 165 2.00 11.86 35.76
CA VAL A 165 1.98 13.07 36.65
C VAL A 165 1.37 12.75 38.02
N SER A 166 0.25 12.01 38.05
CA SER A 166 -0.38 11.65 39.35
C SER A 166 0.47 10.69 40.17
N SER A 167 1.25 9.82 39.52
CA SER A 167 2.14 8.86 40.19
C SER A 167 3.24 9.54 41.02
N ILE A 168 3.70 10.72 40.62
CA ILE A 168 4.68 11.49 41.35
C ILE A 168 4.12 11.89 42.72
N GLY A 169 2.85 12.34 42.78
CA GLY A 169 2.17 12.67 44.03
C GLY A 169 1.90 11.44 44.91
N ASP A 170 1.42 10.35 44.31
CA ASP A 170 1.18 9.09 45.03
C ASP A 170 2.48 8.48 45.56
N ARG A 171 3.61 8.62 44.84
CA ARG A 171 4.95 8.20 45.32
C ARG A 171 5.45 8.98 46.51
N ARG A 172 5.26 10.30 46.54
CA ARG A 172 5.61 11.11 47.70
C ARG A 172 4.88 10.62 48.96
N ARG A 173 3.57 10.38 48.88
CA ARG A 173 2.74 9.82 49.94
C ARG A 173 3.21 8.44 50.41
N ALA A 174 3.55 7.53 49.45
CA ALA A 174 4.08 6.22 49.75
C ALA A 174 5.44 6.29 50.47
N SER A 175 6.31 7.22 50.08
CA SER A 175 7.60 7.47 50.75
C SER A 175 7.41 8.00 52.17
N GLU A 176 6.44 8.89 52.40
CA GLU A 176 6.08 9.40 53.72
C GLU A 176 5.51 8.29 54.63
N ALA A 177 4.82 7.28 54.01
CA ALA A 177 4.33 6.10 54.72
C ALA A 177 5.39 5.00 54.98
N GLY A 178 6.67 5.26 54.66
CA GLY A 178 7.78 4.34 54.94
C GLY A 178 8.13 3.35 53.84
N GLU A 179 7.45 3.36 52.70
CA GLU A 179 7.80 2.51 51.55
C GLU A 179 9.02 3.13 50.81
N LYS A 180 10.24 2.68 51.15
CA LYS A 180 11.47 3.12 50.47
C LYS A 180 11.89 2.08 49.46
N THR A 181 11.95 2.48 48.18
CA THR A 181 12.61 1.69 47.14
C THR A 181 14.04 2.20 46.90
N THR A 182 15.01 1.30 46.82
CA THR A 182 16.41 1.67 46.49
C THR A 182 16.49 2.19 45.06
N GLY A 183 17.42 3.11 44.78
CA GLY A 183 17.61 3.62 43.39
C GLY A 183 17.90 2.50 42.39
N LEU A 184 18.72 1.52 42.78
CA LEU A 184 19.06 0.35 41.95
C LEU A 184 17.83 -0.53 41.61
N ALA A 185 16.93 -0.78 42.57
CA ALA A 185 15.72 -1.55 42.33
C ALA A 185 14.78 -0.84 41.32
N ASN A 186 14.69 0.49 41.34
CA ASN A 186 13.92 1.25 40.36
C ASN A 186 14.53 1.14 38.96
N VAL A 187 15.86 1.22 38.81
CA VAL A 187 16.55 1.08 37.51
C VAL A 187 16.32 -0.31 36.94
N ILE A 188 16.50 -1.36 37.76
CA ILE A 188 16.24 -2.73 37.33
C ILE A 188 14.78 -2.89 36.87
N ALA A 189 13.82 -2.38 37.63
CA ALA A 189 12.39 -2.47 37.27
C ALA A 189 12.07 -1.73 35.96
N ILE A 190 12.70 -0.57 35.72
CA ILE A 190 12.55 0.15 34.44
C ILE A 190 13.11 -0.69 33.28
N LEU A 191 14.30 -1.27 33.43
CA LEU A 191 14.90 -2.11 32.41
C LEU A 191 14.03 -3.34 32.10
N VAL A 192 13.48 -4.01 33.12
CA VAL A 192 12.56 -5.14 32.95
C VAL A 192 11.33 -4.71 32.14
N VAL A 193 10.69 -3.61 32.50
CA VAL A 193 9.50 -3.11 31.78
C VAL A 193 9.82 -2.74 30.32
N LEU A 194 11.01 -2.18 30.06
CA LEU A 194 11.43 -1.89 28.67
C LEU A 194 11.66 -3.17 27.86
N VAL A 195 12.24 -4.21 28.49
CA VAL A 195 12.39 -5.53 27.85
C VAL A 195 11.03 -6.16 27.58
N GLU A 196 10.09 -6.11 28.53
CA GLU A 196 8.71 -6.60 28.35
C GLU A 196 7.99 -5.88 27.19
N MET A 197 8.12 -4.55 27.13
CA MET A 197 7.57 -3.75 26.02
C MET A 197 8.17 -4.17 24.67
N GLY A 198 9.50 -4.36 24.61
CA GLY A 198 10.18 -4.83 23.42
C GLY A 198 9.74 -6.23 23.00
N LEU A 199 9.66 -7.16 23.93
CA LEU A 199 9.19 -8.53 23.67
C LEU A 199 7.73 -8.56 23.23
N ALA A 200 6.85 -7.79 23.86
CA ALA A 200 5.43 -7.69 23.46
C ALA A 200 5.28 -7.16 22.04
N SER A 201 6.15 -6.25 21.61
CA SER A 201 6.12 -5.68 20.26
C SER A 201 6.73 -6.63 19.19
N VAL A 202 7.77 -7.37 19.54
CA VAL A 202 8.50 -8.25 18.61
C VAL A 202 7.88 -9.65 18.49
N LEU A 203 7.25 -10.16 19.55
CA LEU A 203 6.69 -11.53 19.56
C LEU A 203 5.61 -11.75 18.48
N PRO A 204 4.62 -10.86 18.27
CA PRO A 204 3.66 -11.00 17.18
C PRO A 204 4.33 -11.04 15.80
N VAL A 205 5.39 -10.25 15.61
CA VAL A 205 6.18 -10.23 14.37
C VAL A 205 6.91 -11.56 14.17
N ALA A 206 7.56 -12.08 15.21
CA ALA A 206 8.27 -13.35 15.13
C ALA A 206 7.32 -14.53 14.83
N LEU A 207 6.13 -14.54 15.42
CA LEU A 207 5.09 -15.53 15.14
C LEU A 207 4.62 -15.41 13.68
N PHE A 208 4.34 -14.21 13.22
CA PHE A 208 3.89 -13.94 11.84
C PHE A 208 4.91 -14.43 10.81
N VAL A 209 6.19 -14.06 10.96
CA VAL A 209 7.26 -14.42 10.01
C VAL A 209 7.40 -15.93 9.85
N ASN A 210 7.13 -16.71 10.92
CA ASN A 210 7.16 -18.17 10.86
C ASN A 210 5.91 -18.80 10.22
N THR A 211 4.85 -18.04 10.00
CA THR A 211 3.57 -18.52 9.46
C THR A 211 3.26 -17.97 8.07
N VAL A 212 4.02 -16.98 7.58
CA VAL A 212 3.82 -16.38 6.24
C VAL A 212 3.96 -17.44 5.15
N PRO A 213 3.02 -17.54 4.22
CA PRO A 213 3.10 -18.45 3.08
C PRO A 213 4.29 -18.12 2.17
N ASP A 214 4.99 -19.14 1.66
CA ASP A 214 5.99 -18.98 0.61
C ASP A 214 5.38 -19.29 -0.76
N TYR A 215 5.04 -18.28 -1.50
CA TYR A 215 4.54 -18.38 -2.88
C TYR A 215 5.65 -18.32 -3.94
N GLY A 216 6.93 -18.35 -3.54
CA GLY A 216 8.07 -18.22 -4.45
C GLY A 216 8.05 -19.21 -5.62
N LYS A 217 7.51 -20.41 -5.42
CA LYS A 217 7.38 -21.45 -6.45
C LYS A 217 6.37 -21.13 -7.56
N TYR A 218 5.41 -20.23 -7.33
CA TYR A 218 4.35 -19.90 -8.29
C TYR A 218 4.64 -18.64 -9.12
N ILE A 219 5.68 -17.87 -8.79
CA ILE A 219 5.93 -16.55 -9.37
C ILE A 219 6.19 -16.60 -10.89
N SER A 220 6.73 -17.70 -11.41
CA SER A 220 7.05 -17.86 -12.83
C SER A 220 6.00 -18.67 -13.64
N GLU A 221 4.91 -19.09 -13.00
CA GLU A 221 3.92 -20.00 -13.61
C GLU A 221 2.88 -19.30 -14.48
N CYS A 222 2.85 -17.95 -14.52
CA CYS A 222 1.80 -17.19 -15.23
C CYS A 222 2.11 -16.94 -16.70
N GLY A 223 3.13 -17.59 -17.23
CA GLY A 223 3.46 -17.57 -18.64
C GLY A 223 4.74 -16.81 -18.98
N THR A 224 5.19 -16.99 -20.21
CA THR A 224 6.39 -16.37 -20.75
C THR A 224 6.12 -15.84 -22.15
N LEU A 225 6.88 -14.80 -22.56
CA LEU A 225 6.89 -14.35 -23.95
C LEU A 225 7.51 -15.43 -24.84
N LYS A 226 6.91 -15.69 -25.99
CA LYS A 226 7.45 -16.60 -27.01
C LYS A 226 8.76 -16.08 -27.61
N SER A 227 8.89 -14.76 -27.74
CA SER A 227 10.10 -14.09 -28.21
C SER A 227 10.28 -12.77 -27.48
N ARG A 228 11.52 -12.48 -27.08
CA ARG A 228 11.90 -11.17 -26.50
C ARG A 228 12.28 -10.13 -27.57
N GLU A 229 12.46 -10.58 -28.82
CA GLU A 229 12.86 -9.70 -29.92
C GLU A 229 11.66 -8.87 -30.40
N ASP A 230 11.84 -7.57 -30.50
CA ASP A 230 10.88 -6.64 -31.09
C ASP A 230 11.17 -6.46 -32.59
N LYS A 231 10.92 -7.51 -33.38
CA LYS A 231 11.18 -7.53 -34.84
C LYS A 231 10.44 -6.45 -35.61
N ASN A 232 9.30 -6.01 -35.09
CA ASN A 232 8.43 -5.03 -35.74
C ASN A 232 8.55 -3.63 -35.16
N ASN A 233 9.44 -3.43 -34.21
CA ASN A 233 9.64 -2.15 -33.49
C ASN A 233 8.33 -1.58 -32.92
N VAL A 234 7.53 -2.46 -32.27
CA VAL A 234 6.22 -2.09 -31.69
C VAL A 234 6.32 -1.58 -30.27
N LEU A 235 7.38 -1.96 -29.53
CA LEU A 235 7.58 -1.54 -28.16
C LEU A 235 8.02 -0.07 -28.12
N LEU A 236 7.37 0.71 -27.24
CA LEU A 236 7.64 2.12 -27.06
C LEU A 236 8.50 2.34 -25.82
N PRO A 237 9.38 3.36 -25.77
CA PRO A 237 10.12 3.69 -24.58
C PRO A 237 9.20 4.30 -23.51
N LEU A 238 9.35 3.88 -22.24
CA LEU A 238 8.63 4.48 -21.11
C LEU A 238 9.29 5.79 -20.63
N GLY A 239 10.41 6.22 -21.21
CA GLY A 239 11.15 7.38 -20.78
C GLY A 239 12.17 7.07 -19.66
N LYS A 240 12.32 7.97 -18.66
CA LYS A 240 13.39 7.90 -17.66
C LYS A 240 13.25 6.79 -16.59
N ALA A 241 12.20 6.02 -16.60
CA ALA A 241 12.00 4.95 -15.64
C ALA A 241 12.88 3.76 -15.96
N GLY A 242 13.97 3.59 -15.22
CA GLY A 242 14.85 2.43 -15.26
C GLY A 242 16.28 2.73 -15.74
N ALA A 243 17.21 1.90 -15.28
CA ALA A 243 18.59 1.96 -15.73
C ALA A 243 18.72 1.41 -17.15
N ALA A 244 19.55 2.01 -18.00
CA ALA A 244 19.86 1.50 -19.34
C ALA A 244 20.40 0.05 -19.34
N SER A 245 20.90 -0.42 -18.21
CA SER A 245 21.42 -1.78 -17.96
C SER A 245 20.54 -2.62 -17.05
N GLY A 246 19.28 -2.21 -16.79
CA GLY A 246 18.34 -2.95 -15.95
C GLY A 246 17.75 -4.19 -16.60
N ALA A 247 16.99 -4.97 -15.83
CA ALA A 247 16.26 -6.13 -16.34
C ALA A 247 15.28 -5.71 -17.45
N ASP A 248 15.29 -6.42 -18.58
CA ASP A 248 14.39 -6.13 -19.70
C ASP A 248 12.94 -6.33 -19.25
N SER A 249 12.16 -5.26 -19.31
CA SER A 249 10.81 -5.24 -18.75
C SER A 249 9.81 -4.65 -19.73
N ILE A 250 8.74 -5.40 -19.98
CA ILE A 250 7.67 -4.97 -20.91
C ILE A 250 6.39 -4.80 -20.09
N LEU A 251 5.88 -3.57 -20.10
CA LEU A 251 4.60 -3.23 -19.48
C LEU A 251 3.52 -3.13 -20.57
N VAL A 252 2.56 -4.05 -20.52
CA VAL A 252 1.40 -4.04 -21.42
C VAL A 252 0.31 -3.19 -20.82
N VAL A 253 -0.09 -2.14 -21.52
CA VAL A 253 -0.98 -1.11 -20.99
C VAL A 253 -2.08 -0.71 -21.95
N ASP A 254 -3.22 -0.37 -21.36
CA ASP A 254 -4.23 0.48 -21.99
C ASP A 254 -4.13 1.89 -21.40
N PRO A 255 -4.04 2.95 -22.23
CA PRO A 255 -3.84 4.31 -21.73
C PRO A 255 -4.97 4.84 -20.83
N LEU A 256 -6.18 4.28 -20.90
CA LEU A 256 -7.33 4.70 -20.09
C LEU A 256 -7.68 3.72 -18.96
N CYS A 257 -6.97 2.59 -18.84
CA CYS A 257 -7.23 1.61 -17.80
C CYS A 257 -6.87 2.14 -16.40
N PRO A 258 -7.82 2.22 -15.44
CA PRO A 258 -7.54 2.68 -14.08
C PRO A 258 -6.57 1.79 -13.31
N ALA A 259 -6.66 0.47 -13.53
CA ALA A 259 -5.73 -0.49 -12.93
C ALA A 259 -4.31 -0.29 -13.44
N CYS A 260 -4.14 0.07 -14.74
CA CYS A 260 -2.84 0.41 -15.31
C CYS A 260 -2.25 1.66 -14.66
N ALA A 261 -3.06 2.70 -14.44
CA ALA A 261 -2.59 3.93 -13.77
C ALA A 261 -2.11 3.66 -12.34
N ALA A 262 -2.90 2.89 -11.57
CA ALA A 262 -2.54 2.51 -10.21
C ALA A 262 -1.26 1.64 -10.17
N PHE A 263 -1.16 0.65 -11.05
CA PHE A 263 0.00 -0.24 -11.14
C PHE A 263 1.26 0.51 -11.60
N HIS A 264 1.13 1.40 -12.60
CA HIS A 264 2.22 2.25 -13.07
C HIS A 264 2.79 3.13 -11.95
N LYS A 265 1.92 3.80 -11.18
CA LYS A 265 2.32 4.60 -10.01
C LYS A 265 3.08 3.76 -8.99
N ARG A 266 2.57 2.57 -8.65
CA ARG A 266 3.21 1.65 -7.70
C ARG A 266 4.60 1.21 -8.17
N ILE A 267 4.76 0.90 -9.47
CA ILE A 267 6.06 0.53 -10.03
C ILE A 267 7.02 1.71 -9.95
N GLN A 268 6.60 2.92 -10.30
CA GLN A 268 7.48 4.10 -10.26
C GLN A 268 7.98 4.42 -8.85
N GLU A 269 7.15 4.22 -7.83
CA GLU A 269 7.49 4.47 -6.42
C GLU A 269 8.30 3.32 -5.79
N ALA A 270 8.37 2.16 -6.44
CA ALA A 270 8.99 0.97 -5.88
C ALA A 270 10.54 1.02 -5.98
N PRO A 271 11.26 0.57 -4.93
CA PRO A 271 12.72 0.54 -4.93
C PRO A 271 13.34 -0.29 -6.06
N PHE A 272 12.62 -1.30 -6.56
CA PHE A 272 13.09 -2.15 -7.64
C PHE A 272 13.01 -1.48 -9.02
N ALA A 273 12.27 -0.40 -9.21
CA ALA A 273 12.13 0.31 -10.50
C ALA A 273 13.47 0.71 -11.10
N SER A 274 14.43 1.13 -10.26
CA SER A 274 15.78 1.51 -10.68
C SER A 274 16.60 0.36 -11.27
N LYS A 275 16.19 -0.89 -11.06
CA LYS A 275 16.84 -2.11 -11.56
C LYS A 275 16.22 -2.62 -12.87
N MET A 276 15.24 -1.92 -13.44
CA MET A 276 14.45 -2.35 -14.58
C MET A 276 14.63 -1.38 -15.76
N SER A 277 14.60 -1.93 -16.98
CA SER A 277 14.55 -1.17 -18.22
C SER A 277 13.19 -1.37 -18.86
N PHE A 278 12.31 -0.35 -18.78
CA PHE A 278 10.92 -0.46 -19.19
C PHE A 278 10.68 -0.10 -20.65
N LYS A 279 9.93 -0.96 -21.32
CA LYS A 279 9.29 -0.70 -22.61
C LYS A 279 7.77 -0.86 -22.46
N LEU A 280 7.01 -0.17 -23.29
CA LEU A 280 5.55 -0.23 -23.33
C LEU A 280 5.11 -1.06 -24.53
N ALA A 281 4.22 -2.02 -24.31
CA ALA A 281 3.38 -2.62 -25.33
C ALA A 281 1.96 -2.05 -25.18
N ILE A 282 1.45 -1.38 -26.23
CA ILE A 282 0.14 -0.75 -26.19
C ILE A 282 -0.93 -1.76 -26.56
N LEU A 283 -1.92 -1.95 -25.68
CA LEU A 283 -3.08 -2.82 -25.89
C LEU A 283 -4.36 -2.07 -25.51
N PRO A 284 -4.88 -1.17 -26.37
CA PRO A 284 -6.12 -0.43 -26.09
C PRO A 284 -7.31 -1.39 -26.05
N LEU A 285 -8.10 -1.32 -24.98
CA LEU A 285 -9.33 -2.12 -24.81
C LEU A 285 -10.54 -1.35 -25.37
N ASP A 286 -10.45 -0.99 -26.66
CA ASP A 286 -11.40 -0.16 -27.38
C ASP A 286 -11.60 -0.69 -28.81
N VAL A 287 -12.87 -0.99 -29.15
CA VAL A 287 -13.24 -1.59 -30.45
C VAL A 287 -12.94 -0.69 -31.65
N GLU A 288 -12.76 0.64 -31.45
CA GLU A 288 -12.41 1.54 -32.56
C GLU A 288 -11.11 1.14 -33.29
N CYS A 289 -10.20 0.45 -32.59
CA CYS A 289 -8.94 0.04 -33.17
C CYS A 289 -8.49 -1.38 -32.79
N ASN A 290 -9.09 -1.98 -31.78
CA ASN A 290 -8.73 -3.32 -31.32
C ASN A 290 -9.78 -4.34 -31.77
N TRP A 291 -9.47 -5.04 -32.83
CA TRP A 291 -10.32 -6.07 -33.44
C TRP A 291 -10.48 -7.34 -32.59
N MET A 292 -9.71 -7.48 -31.50
CA MET A 292 -9.86 -8.58 -30.54
C MET A 292 -11.00 -8.34 -29.55
N MET A 293 -11.57 -7.13 -29.52
CA MET A 293 -12.64 -6.74 -28.58
C MET A 293 -14.00 -6.80 -29.27
N THR A 294 -15.03 -7.18 -28.54
CA THR A 294 -16.44 -7.08 -28.94
C THR A 294 -17.10 -5.80 -28.45
N ASP A 295 -16.67 -5.32 -27.29
CA ASP A 295 -17.18 -4.10 -26.64
C ASP A 295 -16.02 -3.27 -26.11
N SER A 296 -16.14 -1.94 -26.16
CA SER A 296 -15.14 -1.04 -25.61
C SER A 296 -15.23 -0.99 -24.09
N MET A 297 -14.17 -1.44 -23.41
CA MET A 297 -14.02 -1.21 -21.97
C MET A 297 -13.58 0.22 -21.68
N HIS A 298 -12.73 0.77 -22.54
CA HIS A 298 -12.17 2.11 -22.40
C HIS A 298 -12.34 2.92 -23.71
N PRO A 299 -13.55 3.42 -24.02
CA PRO A 299 -13.78 4.22 -25.21
C PRO A 299 -12.84 5.43 -25.27
N GLY A 300 -12.21 5.65 -26.45
CA GLY A 300 -11.23 6.70 -26.68
C GLY A 300 -9.77 6.31 -26.40
N ALA A 301 -9.49 5.11 -25.89
CA ALA A 301 -8.13 4.61 -25.69
C ALA A 301 -7.34 4.53 -27.02
N CYS A 302 -8.03 4.32 -28.13
CA CYS A 302 -7.45 4.30 -29.48
C CYS A 302 -6.79 5.63 -29.87
N VAL A 303 -7.35 6.74 -29.46
CA VAL A 303 -6.78 8.09 -29.76
C VAL A 303 -5.42 8.26 -29.05
N LEU A 304 -5.35 7.88 -27.79
CA LEU A 304 -4.13 7.97 -26.99
C LEU A 304 -3.07 6.96 -27.48
N ALA A 305 -3.47 5.75 -27.80
CA ALA A 305 -2.59 4.75 -28.38
C ALA A 305 -1.93 5.23 -29.69
N LYS A 306 -2.71 5.84 -30.59
CA LYS A 306 -2.19 6.46 -31.80
C LYS A 306 -1.26 7.63 -31.51
N ALA A 307 -1.59 8.48 -30.56
CA ALA A 307 -0.74 9.60 -30.14
C ALA A 307 0.63 9.12 -29.62
N MET A 308 0.64 8.06 -28.80
CA MET A 308 1.87 7.44 -28.30
C MET A 308 2.73 6.85 -29.44
N ILE A 309 2.11 6.28 -30.45
CA ILE A 309 2.81 5.79 -31.65
C ILE A 309 3.39 6.97 -32.46
N CYS A 310 2.64 8.06 -32.61
CA CYS A 310 3.07 9.25 -33.36
C CYS A 310 4.22 9.99 -32.71
N ALA A 311 4.27 10.00 -31.38
CA ALA A 311 5.32 10.64 -30.58
C ALA A 311 6.03 9.59 -29.73
N ARG A 312 6.71 8.64 -30.36
CA ARG A 312 7.32 7.46 -29.72
C ARG A 312 8.27 7.83 -28.57
N ASP A 313 9.08 8.84 -28.77
CA ASP A 313 10.03 9.38 -27.79
C ASP A 313 9.34 9.99 -26.55
N LYS A 314 8.06 10.36 -26.69
CA LYS A 314 7.20 10.94 -25.64
C LYS A 314 6.07 10.02 -25.19
N ALA A 315 6.12 8.74 -25.57
CA ALA A 315 5.07 7.79 -25.25
C ALA A 315 4.79 7.70 -23.74
N GLY A 316 5.82 7.73 -22.90
CA GLY A 316 5.69 7.77 -21.44
C GLY A 316 5.01 9.05 -20.94
N GLU A 317 5.36 10.24 -21.50
CA GLU A 317 4.72 11.51 -21.12
C GLU A 317 3.23 11.52 -21.50
N ILE A 318 2.87 10.97 -22.67
CA ILE A 318 1.46 10.86 -23.09
C ILE A 318 0.70 9.87 -22.20
N LEU A 319 1.33 8.79 -21.77
CA LEU A 319 0.75 7.84 -20.85
C LEU A 319 0.46 8.47 -19.48
N GLU A 320 1.42 9.21 -18.94
CA GLU A 320 1.25 9.93 -17.67
C GLU A 320 0.15 11.00 -17.76
N PHE A 321 0.12 11.75 -18.86
CA PHE A 321 -0.95 12.71 -19.13
C PHE A 321 -2.32 12.02 -19.18
N SER A 322 -2.40 10.87 -19.84
CA SER A 322 -3.63 10.10 -19.91
C SER A 322 -4.11 9.68 -18.52
N TYR A 323 -3.21 9.16 -17.69
CA TYR A 323 -3.52 8.73 -16.34
C TYR A 323 -3.93 9.90 -15.43
N ALA A 324 -3.30 11.06 -15.57
CA ALA A 324 -3.66 12.27 -14.82
C ALA A 324 -5.07 12.80 -15.18
N ASN A 325 -5.50 12.58 -16.42
CA ASN A 325 -6.78 13.10 -16.93
C ASN A 325 -7.88 12.02 -17.05
N GLN A 326 -7.69 10.82 -16.51
CA GLN A 326 -8.66 9.72 -16.64
C GLN A 326 -10.08 10.08 -16.23
N LYS A 327 -10.26 10.90 -15.17
CA LYS A 327 -11.58 11.33 -14.70
C LYS A 327 -12.33 12.14 -15.77
N GLU A 328 -11.62 13.00 -16.51
CA GLU A 328 -12.18 13.83 -17.57
C GLU A 328 -12.43 13.03 -18.87
N PHE A 329 -11.61 11.99 -19.09
CA PHE A 329 -11.66 11.15 -20.30
C PHE A 329 -12.67 10.01 -20.19
N ARG A 330 -13.19 9.71 -19.01
CA ARG A 330 -14.24 8.69 -18.85
C ARG A 330 -15.53 9.09 -19.55
N PRO A 331 -16.26 8.15 -20.17
CA PRO A 331 -17.62 8.41 -20.65
C PRO A 331 -18.51 8.92 -19.53
N LYS A 332 -19.29 9.95 -19.79
CA LYS A 332 -20.29 10.53 -18.85
C LYS A 332 -21.52 9.64 -18.71
N ASP A 333 -21.88 8.96 -19.77
CA ASP A 333 -22.95 7.98 -19.84
C ASP A 333 -22.64 6.94 -20.95
N LYS A 334 -23.55 5.97 -21.16
CA LYS A 334 -23.38 4.92 -22.16
C LYS A 334 -23.36 5.40 -23.63
N ALA A 335 -23.87 6.59 -23.89
CA ALA A 335 -23.93 7.17 -25.24
C ALA A 335 -22.75 8.13 -25.51
N ASP A 336 -22.00 8.52 -24.48
CA ASP A 336 -20.87 9.45 -24.61
C ASP A 336 -19.65 8.73 -25.22
N ASN A 337 -19.20 9.24 -26.39
CA ASN A 337 -17.91 8.85 -26.95
C ASN A 337 -16.86 9.92 -26.65
N PRO A 338 -15.91 9.65 -25.74
CA PRO A 338 -14.91 10.64 -25.34
C PRO A 338 -13.81 10.88 -26.38
N SER A 339 -13.74 10.13 -27.48
CA SER A 339 -12.65 10.19 -28.47
C SER A 339 -12.41 11.60 -29.00
N ALA A 340 -13.46 12.38 -29.28
CA ALA A 340 -13.32 13.76 -29.76
C ALA A 340 -12.69 14.68 -28.69
N ARG A 341 -13.15 14.58 -27.45
CA ARG A 341 -12.64 15.34 -26.29
C ARG A 341 -11.18 14.98 -25.99
N ILE A 342 -10.85 13.70 -26.02
CA ILE A 342 -9.48 13.20 -25.84
C ILE A 342 -8.58 13.70 -26.97
N ARG A 343 -9.06 13.65 -28.21
CA ARG A 343 -8.33 14.15 -29.37
C ARG A 343 -7.99 15.64 -29.24
N GLU A 344 -8.96 16.46 -28.83
CA GLU A 344 -8.74 17.88 -28.59
C GLU A 344 -7.67 18.12 -27.51
N ALA A 345 -7.75 17.40 -26.38
CA ALA A 345 -6.79 17.51 -25.30
C ALA A 345 -5.37 17.07 -25.74
N VAL A 346 -5.26 15.98 -26.51
CA VAL A 346 -3.99 15.51 -27.08
C VAL A 346 -3.40 16.52 -28.04
N LEU A 347 -4.20 17.07 -28.98
CA LEU A 347 -3.72 18.05 -29.95
C LEU A 347 -3.34 19.39 -29.30
N LYS A 348 -3.96 19.75 -28.19
CA LYS A 348 -3.56 20.92 -27.41
C LYS A 348 -2.21 20.73 -26.74
N ALA A 349 -1.93 19.53 -26.21
CA ALA A 349 -0.67 19.21 -25.53
C ALA A 349 0.47 18.85 -26.51
N TRP A 350 0.16 18.18 -27.62
CA TRP A 350 1.10 17.72 -28.65
C TRP A 350 0.59 18.07 -30.06
N PRO A 351 0.63 19.35 -30.49
CA PRO A 351 0.14 19.76 -31.82
C PRO A 351 0.80 19.04 -32.99
N GLN A 352 2.06 18.61 -32.82
CA GLN A 352 2.86 17.93 -33.82
C GLN A 352 2.33 16.55 -34.23
N VAL A 353 1.47 15.91 -33.41
CA VAL A 353 0.92 14.59 -33.78
C VAL A 353 -0.31 14.68 -34.71
N LYS A 354 -0.80 15.89 -35.04
CA LYS A 354 -2.07 16.13 -35.75
C LYS A 354 -2.17 15.31 -37.04
N ASP A 355 -1.19 15.43 -37.91
CA ASP A 355 -1.21 14.79 -39.23
C ASP A 355 -0.92 13.28 -39.16
N CYS A 356 -0.27 12.86 -38.09
CA CYS A 356 0.07 11.45 -37.84
C CYS A 356 -1.12 10.64 -37.31
N LEU A 357 -1.96 11.21 -36.44
CA LEU A 357 -3.03 10.47 -35.72
C LEU A 357 -3.93 9.63 -36.61
N ASP A 358 -4.29 10.14 -37.80
CA ASP A 358 -5.19 9.46 -38.72
C ASP A 358 -4.48 8.87 -39.94
N SER A 359 -3.15 8.93 -39.96
CA SER A 359 -2.36 8.43 -41.07
C SER A 359 -2.53 6.90 -41.21
N PRO A 360 -2.46 6.38 -42.45
CA PRO A 360 -2.45 4.95 -42.67
C PRO A 360 -1.29 4.24 -41.94
N ASP A 361 -0.12 4.91 -41.85
CA ASP A 361 1.06 4.35 -41.20
C ASP A 361 0.85 4.14 -39.69
N THR A 362 0.16 5.07 -39.01
CA THR A 362 -0.20 4.94 -37.60
C THR A 362 -1.18 3.77 -37.38
N LYS A 363 -2.15 3.61 -38.27
CA LYS A 363 -3.08 2.46 -38.21
C LYS A 363 -2.33 1.13 -38.39
N ILE A 364 -1.40 1.09 -39.34
CA ILE A 364 -0.56 -0.09 -39.58
C ILE A 364 0.33 -0.38 -38.36
N ALA A 365 0.96 0.66 -37.77
CA ALA A 365 1.80 0.50 -36.60
C ALA A 365 1.01 -0.02 -35.38
N LEU A 366 -0.20 0.50 -35.15
CA LEU A 366 -1.07 0.00 -34.08
C LEU A 366 -1.49 -1.45 -34.32
N ASN A 367 -1.86 -1.81 -35.56
CA ASN A 367 -2.17 -3.20 -35.90
C ASN A 367 -0.96 -4.13 -35.70
N LYS A 368 0.26 -3.68 -35.99
CA LYS A 368 1.49 -4.46 -35.67
C LYS A 368 1.64 -4.69 -34.16
N SER A 369 1.30 -3.69 -33.31
CA SER A 369 1.32 -3.86 -31.85
C SER A 369 0.28 -4.90 -31.40
N LEU A 370 -0.93 -4.86 -31.95
CA LEU A 370 -1.98 -5.85 -31.65
C LEU A 370 -1.60 -7.25 -32.13
N ASN A 371 -1.06 -7.38 -33.35
CA ASN A 371 -0.58 -8.66 -33.87
C ASN A 371 0.59 -9.20 -33.01
N TRP A 372 1.50 -8.36 -32.56
CA TRP A 372 2.56 -8.76 -31.64
C TRP A 372 1.97 -9.36 -30.33
N ALA A 373 0.91 -8.76 -29.78
CA ALA A 373 0.24 -9.30 -28.60
C ALA A 373 -0.34 -10.72 -28.87
N VAL A 374 -0.95 -10.92 -30.03
CA VAL A 374 -1.45 -12.25 -30.46
C VAL A 374 -0.32 -13.25 -30.68
N ASP A 375 0.74 -12.86 -31.38
CA ASP A 375 1.92 -13.70 -31.64
C ASP A 375 2.57 -14.15 -30.32
N GLN A 376 2.61 -13.28 -29.33
CA GLN A 376 3.09 -13.58 -27.98
C GLN A 376 2.06 -14.37 -27.13
N SER A 377 0.86 -14.60 -27.63
CA SER A 377 -0.27 -15.22 -26.90
C SER A 377 -0.63 -14.47 -25.61
N LEU A 378 -0.58 -13.14 -25.64
CA LEU A 378 -0.97 -12.33 -24.50
C LEU A 378 -2.49 -12.42 -24.28
N PRO A 379 -2.96 -12.55 -23.03
CA PRO A 379 -4.38 -12.37 -22.74
C PRO A 379 -4.81 -10.91 -23.04
N VAL A 380 -6.05 -10.72 -23.49
CA VAL A 380 -6.62 -9.40 -23.80
C VAL A 380 -7.07 -8.74 -22.49
N LEU A 381 -6.10 -8.39 -21.65
CA LEU A 381 -6.29 -7.70 -20.38
C LEU A 381 -5.08 -6.82 -20.06
N THR A 382 -5.28 -5.81 -19.23
CA THR A 382 -4.25 -4.86 -18.78
C THR A 382 -4.48 -4.48 -17.30
N PRO A 383 -3.41 -4.18 -16.54
CA PRO A 383 -2.00 -4.20 -16.89
C PRO A 383 -1.40 -5.61 -16.92
N GLN A 384 -0.29 -5.82 -17.66
CA GLN A 384 0.57 -6.99 -17.54
C GLN A 384 2.02 -6.55 -17.47
N LEU A 385 2.82 -7.20 -16.66
CA LEU A 385 4.26 -6.95 -16.56
C LEU A 385 5.04 -8.23 -16.90
N TYR A 386 5.96 -8.10 -17.82
CA TYR A 386 6.94 -9.13 -18.16
C TYR A 386 8.33 -8.66 -17.75
N VAL A 387 9.04 -9.49 -16.98
CA VAL A 387 10.41 -9.24 -16.53
C VAL A 387 11.30 -10.35 -17.07
N ASN A 388 12.30 -9.98 -17.88
CA ASN A 388 13.14 -10.95 -18.58
C ASN A 388 12.33 -11.99 -19.38
N GLY A 389 11.16 -11.60 -19.88
CA GLY A 389 10.23 -12.43 -20.62
C GLY A 389 9.30 -13.29 -19.78
N GLN A 390 9.41 -13.29 -18.47
CA GLN A 390 8.48 -13.99 -17.55
C GLN A 390 7.36 -13.03 -17.12
N ARG A 391 6.11 -13.50 -17.20
CA ARG A 391 4.94 -12.72 -16.75
C ARG A 391 4.83 -12.72 -15.23
N LEU A 392 4.65 -11.54 -14.66
CA LEU A 392 4.18 -11.39 -13.29
C LEU A 392 2.71 -11.84 -13.23
N CYS A 393 2.37 -12.66 -12.25
CA CYS A 393 0.99 -13.07 -12.03
C CYS A 393 0.11 -11.90 -11.61
N ASP A 394 -1.15 -11.89 -12.02
CA ASP A 394 -2.08 -10.80 -11.68
C ASP A 394 -2.32 -10.76 -10.16
N GLU A 395 -2.35 -11.93 -9.51
CA GLU A 395 -2.48 -12.12 -8.07
C GLU A 395 -1.29 -11.57 -7.28
N ASP A 396 -0.16 -11.36 -7.93
CA ASP A 396 1.08 -10.87 -7.31
C ASP A 396 1.26 -9.35 -7.48
N THR A 397 0.27 -8.65 -8.06
CA THR A 397 0.37 -7.22 -8.35
C THR A 397 -0.01 -6.32 -7.17
N ASP A 398 -0.45 -6.87 -6.06
CA ASP A 398 -0.82 -6.16 -4.83
C ASP A 398 0.23 -6.32 -3.71
N LEU A 399 -0.10 -7.00 -2.61
CA LEU A 399 0.83 -7.21 -1.48
C LEU A 399 2.08 -8.01 -1.87
N GLY A 400 1.95 -8.91 -2.84
CA GLY A 400 3.04 -9.77 -3.31
C GLY A 400 4.04 -9.10 -4.23
N LEU A 401 3.78 -7.89 -4.74
CA LEU A 401 4.56 -7.27 -5.81
C LEU A 401 6.07 -7.19 -5.51
N ASP A 402 6.44 -6.64 -4.37
CA ASP A 402 7.86 -6.45 -4.03
C ASP A 402 8.59 -7.79 -3.86
N TYR A 403 7.92 -8.79 -3.26
CA TYR A 403 8.44 -10.14 -3.12
C TYR A 403 8.62 -10.82 -4.47
N ALA A 404 7.58 -10.82 -5.33
CA ALA A 404 7.63 -11.38 -6.66
C ALA A 404 8.72 -10.74 -7.51
N MET A 405 8.83 -9.40 -7.47
CA MET A 405 9.87 -8.67 -8.17
C MET A 405 11.27 -8.99 -7.64
N SER A 406 11.45 -9.16 -6.33
CA SER A 406 12.75 -9.55 -5.77
C SER A 406 13.21 -10.91 -6.29
N ARG A 407 12.28 -11.85 -6.49
CA ARG A 407 12.55 -13.19 -7.05
C ARG A 407 12.84 -13.13 -8.54
N LEU A 408 12.01 -12.41 -9.32
CA LEU A 408 12.20 -12.26 -10.78
C LEU A 408 13.50 -11.52 -11.14
N LEU A 409 13.92 -10.54 -10.32
CA LEU A 409 15.14 -9.77 -10.53
C LEU A 409 16.39 -10.46 -9.95
N GLY A 410 16.24 -11.30 -8.92
CA GLY A 410 17.32 -12.01 -8.24
C GLY A 410 17.64 -13.39 -8.83
N SER A 411 16.77 -13.92 -9.70
CA SER A 411 16.98 -15.20 -10.39
C SER A 411 17.98 -15.04 -11.54
N LYS A 412 19.26 -14.92 -11.22
CA LYS A 412 20.39 -15.15 -12.14
C LYS A 412 21.13 -16.41 -11.75
#